data_0625eba72802d1afc019a937e874a0dc
#
_entry.id   0625eba72802d1afc019a937e874a0dc
#
_cell.length_a   1.000
_cell.length_b   1.000
_cell.length_c   1.000
_cell.angle_alpha   90.00
_cell.angle_beta   90.00
_cell.angle_gamma   90.00
#
_symmetry.space_group_name_H-M   'P 1'
#
loop_
_entity.id
_entity.type
_entity.pdbx_description
1 polymer ?
#
loop_
_entity_poly.entity_id
_entity_poly.type
_entity_poly.pdbx_seq_one_letter_code
_entity_poly.pdbx_strand_id
1 'polypeptide(L)'
;NHFVDLDNGAYGPYPFDGLPRDYADAVQKFGVAFIEQQGTLPWRTQEFYGRLQREFANLKKQPAGSYSLDNIVLFSAILAHYVADGHVPLHSAANHDGQLSQQQGVHSRWEAELFERNRSKLKIAPVPIAPITNPRDFMFTTLLASNRAVANVLESDQAAAQGREFYDDAYFDAFAKGTLPTLERRLNESIAAVAAMITGAWEQAGKPDIPTELARTPRRIRRPN
;
A
#
# COMPACT_ATOMS: atom_id res chain seq x y z
N ASN A 1 -3.04 -2.25 -10.50
CA ASN A 1 -2.91 -3.39 -9.57
C ASN A 1 -2.60 -3.00 -8.12
N HIS A 2 -2.39 -1.70 -7.86
CA HIS A 2 -2.02 -1.15 -6.55
C HIS A 2 -3.19 -0.42 -5.86
N PHE A 3 -4.42 -0.69 -6.27
CA PHE A 3 -5.66 -0.10 -5.74
C PHE A 3 -6.82 -1.10 -5.77
N VAL A 4 -7.93 -0.74 -5.15
CA VAL A 4 -9.24 -1.38 -5.36
C VAL A 4 -10.33 -0.32 -5.20
N ASP A 5 -11.14 -0.11 -6.22
CA ASP A 5 -12.30 0.78 -6.20
C ASP A 5 -13.46 0.10 -5.44
N LEU A 6 -13.42 0.17 -4.12
CA LEU A 6 -14.39 -0.52 -3.27
C LEU A 6 -15.81 0.01 -3.43
N ASP A 7 -15.94 1.32 -3.61
CA ASP A 7 -17.20 2.05 -3.71
C ASP A 7 -17.71 2.23 -5.15
N ASN A 8 -17.33 1.31 -6.04
CA ASN A 8 -17.74 1.32 -7.47
C ASN A 8 -19.23 1.01 -7.70
N GLY A 9 -19.99 0.76 -6.65
CA GLY A 9 -21.43 0.44 -6.70
C GLY A 9 -21.74 -1.05 -6.90
N ALA A 10 -20.87 -1.84 -7.53
CA ALA A 10 -21.13 -3.26 -7.79
C ALA A 10 -20.93 -4.14 -6.53
N TYR A 11 -20.09 -3.68 -5.60
CA TYR A 11 -19.78 -4.43 -4.38
C TYR A 11 -20.77 -4.19 -3.24
N GLY A 12 -21.80 -3.37 -3.46
CA GLY A 12 -22.80 -3.01 -2.47
C GLY A 12 -22.35 -1.89 -1.52
N PRO A 13 -23.14 -1.59 -0.49
CA PRO A 13 -22.80 -0.56 0.48
C PRO A 13 -21.61 -0.99 1.36
N TYR A 14 -20.99 -0.01 2.04
CA TYR A 14 -19.99 -0.30 3.06
C TYR A 14 -20.52 -1.37 4.06
N PRO A 15 -19.76 -2.40 4.40
CA PRO A 15 -18.33 -2.64 4.15
C PRO A 15 -18.02 -3.41 2.85
N PHE A 16 -18.84 -3.31 1.81
CA PHE A 16 -18.64 -3.89 0.48
C PHE A 16 -18.59 -5.42 0.47
N ASP A 17 -19.45 -6.06 1.26
CA ASP A 17 -19.52 -7.52 1.42
C ASP A 17 -19.91 -8.25 0.12
N GLY A 18 -20.32 -7.49 -0.90
CA GLY A 18 -20.54 -8.01 -2.23
C GLY A 18 -19.27 -8.46 -2.95
N LEU A 19 -18.08 -7.96 -2.54
CA LEU A 19 -16.79 -8.37 -3.09
C LEU A 19 -16.27 -9.61 -2.34
N PRO A 20 -16.20 -10.80 -2.97
CA PRO A 20 -15.59 -11.97 -2.37
C PRO A 20 -14.10 -11.71 -2.05
N ARG A 21 -13.63 -12.16 -0.90
CA ARG A 21 -12.23 -12.03 -0.53
C ARG A 21 -11.32 -13.03 -1.23
N ASP A 22 -11.87 -14.17 -1.66
CA ASP A 22 -11.15 -15.10 -2.52
C ASP A 22 -11.14 -14.61 -3.96
N TYR A 23 -9.98 -14.68 -4.62
CA TYR A 23 -9.82 -14.16 -5.99
C TYR A 23 -10.63 -14.96 -7.02
N ALA A 24 -10.63 -16.30 -6.88
CA ALA A 24 -11.37 -17.15 -7.80
C ALA A 24 -12.87 -16.91 -7.69
N ASP A 25 -13.39 -16.76 -6.47
CA ASP A 25 -14.80 -16.44 -6.23
C ASP A 25 -15.15 -15.04 -6.76
N ALA A 26 -14.27 -14.06 -6.59
CA ALA A 26 -14.45 -12.72 -7.12
C ALA A 26 -14.50 -12.73 -8.66
N VAL A 27 -13.57 -13.43 -9.29
CA VAL A 27 -13.53 -13.62 -10.76
C VAL A 27 -14.76 -14.39 -11.25
N GLN A 28 -15.18 -15.43 -10.55
CA GLN A 28 -16.40 -16.18 -10.88
C GLN A 28 -17.64 -15.29 -10.85
N LYS A 29 -17.72 -14.39 -9.87
CA LYS A 29 -18.88 -13.51 -9.68
C LYS A 29 -18.93 -12.34 -10.65
N PHE A 30 -17.79 -11.70 -10.91
CA PHE A 30 -17.74 -10.43 -11.64
C PHE A 30 -17.01 -10.52 -13.00
N GLY A 31 -16.29 -11.59 -13.26
CA GLY A 31 -15.41 -11.72 -14.42
C GLY A 31 -14.03 -11.10 -14.19
N VAL A 32 -13.00 -11.70 -14.83
CA VAL A 32 -11.60 -11.28 -14.66
C VAL A 32 -11.40 -9.82 -15.11
N ALA A 33 -11.94 -9.43 -16.27
CA ALA A 33 -11.76 -8.09 -16.80
C ALA A 33 -12.32 -7.00 -15.85
N PHE A 34 -13.48 -7.26 -15.24
CA PHE A 34 -14.04 -6.33 -14.25
C PHE A 34 -13.17 -6.22 -13.01
N ILE A 35 -12.72 -7.35 -12.45
CA ILE A 35 -11.86 -7.36 -11.26
C ILE A 35 -10.53 -6.67 -11.54
N GLU A 36 -9.91 -6.91 -12.71
CA GLU A 36 -8.67 -6.22 -13.10
C GLU A 36 -8.86 -4.71 -13.28
N GLN A 37 -10.00 -4.29 -13.80
CA GLN A 37 -10.35 -2.88 -13.96
C GLN A 37 -10.56 -2.20 -12.60
N GLN A 38 -11.28 -2.87 -11.67
CA GLN A 38 -11.58 -2.30 -10.35
C GLN A 38 -10.41 -2.40 -9.37
N GLY A 39 -9.34 -3.12 -9.73
CA GLY A 39 -8.12 -3.22 -8.95
C GLY A 39 -8.00 -4.52 -8.14
N THR A 40 -6.76 -4.92 -7.87
CA THR A 40 -6.42 -6.25 -7.36
C THR A 40 -5.48 -6.23 -6.14
N LEU A 41 -5.34 -5.10 -5.48
CA LEU A 41 -4.33 -4.86 -4.43
C LEU A 41 -4.27 -5.94 -3.33
N PRO A 42 -5.38 -6.43 -2.71
CA PRO A 42 -5.29 -7.44 -1.65
C PRO A 42 -4.69 -8.76 -2.13
N TRP A 43 -5.05 -9.18 -3.34
CA TRP A 43 -4.58 -10.43 -3.93
C TRP A 43 -3.14 -10.32 -4.41
N ARG A 44 -2.73 -9.16 -4.93
CA ARG A 44 -1.32 -8.89 -5.28
C ARG A 44 -0.44 -8.87 -4.03
N THR A 45 -0.92 -8.28 -2.93
CA THR A 45 -0.22 -8.32 -1.64
C THR A 45 -0.03 -9.76 -1.16
N GLN A 46 -1.08 -10.59 -1.22
CA GLN A 46 -1.00 -12.02 -0.89
C GLN A 46 0.02 -12.75 -1.77
N GLU A 47 0.03 -12.49 -3.06
CA GLU A 47 0.96 -13.10 -4.00
C GLU A 47 2.41 -12.78 -3.64
N PHE A 48 2.74 -11.49 -3.45
CA PHE A 48 4.12 -11.09 -3.14
C PHE A 48 4.56 -11.49 -1.73
N TYR A 49 3.64 -11.52 -0.77
CA TYR A 49 3.90 -12.14 0.52
C TYR A 49 4.29 -13.62 0.38
N GLY A 50 3.56 -14.40 -0.39
CA GLY A 50 3.88 -15.80 -0.65
C GLY A 50 5.19 -15.99 -1.41
N ARG A 51 5.55 -15.08 -2.32
CA ARG A 51 6.86 -15.07 -3.00
C ARG A 51 7.99 -14.80 -2.00
N LEU A 52 7.82 -13.79 -1.13
CA LEU A 52 8.78 -13.46 -0.08
C LEU A 52 8.98 -14.62 0.90
N GLN A 53 7.90 -15.23 1.36
CA GLN A 53 7.93 -16.41 2.23
C GLN A 53 8.73 -17.58 1.60
N ARG A 54 8.52 -17.84 0.30
CA ARG A 54 9.28 -18.89 -0.42
C ARG A 54 10.78 -18.57 -0.48
N GLU A 55 11.15 -17.31 -0.69
CA GLU A 55 12.57 -16.94 -0.76
C GLU A 55 13.24 -17.02 0.62
N PHE A 56 12.56 -16.68 1.70
CA PHE A 56 13.04 -16.95 3.05
C PHE A 56 13.23 -18.46 3.30
N ALA A 57 12.28 -19.30 2.87
CA ALA A 57 12.41 -20.74 2.99
C ALA A 57 13.55 -21.31 2.13
N ASN A 58 13.79 -20.75 0.94
CA ASN A 58 14.92 -21.11 0.08
C ASN A 58 16.25 -20.73 0.72
N LEU A 59 16.35 -19.54 1.31
CA LEU A 59 17.54 -19.10 2.05
C LEU A 59 17.88 -20.07 3.19
N LYS A 60 16.88 -20.58 3.92
CA LYS A 60 17.08 -21.58 4.98
C LYS A 60 17.69 -22.87 4.45
N LYS A 61 17.29 -23.32 3.25
CA LYS A 61 17.79 -24.55 2.62
C LYS A 61 19.18 -24.38 2.00
N GLN A 62 19.46 -23.20 1.47
CA GLN A 62 20.70 -22.89 0.74
C GLN A 62 21.23 -21.51 1.11
N PRO A 63 21.85 -21.36 2.30
CA PRO A 63 22.30 -20.06 2.80
C PRO A 63 23.31 -19.33 1.90
N ALA A 64 24.06 -20.07 1.07
CA ALA A 64 25.03 -19.53 0.11
C ALA A 64 24.39 -19.13 -1.24
N GLY A 65 23.08 -19.33 -1.42
CA GLY A 65 22.36 -19.00 -2.65
C GLY A 65 22.18 -17.48 -2.80
N SER A 66 22.98 -16.84 -3.67
CA SER A 66 22.96 -15.39 -3.88
C SER A 66 21.60 -14.83 -4.35
N TYR A 67 20.83 -15.62 -5.09
CA TYR A 67 19.55 -15.16 -5.67
C TYR A 67 18.45 -14.97 -4.65
N SER A 68 18.39 -15.79 -3.58
CA SER A 68 17.34 -15.66 -2.56
C SER A 68 17.43 -14.34 -1.80
N LEU A 69 18.64 -13.83 -1.53
CA LEU A 69 18.83 -12.53 -0.88
C LEU A 69 18.37 -11.37 -1.77
N ASP A 70 18.76 -11.38 -3.05
CA ASP A 70 18.33 -10.37 -4.02
C ASP A 70 16.80 -10.37 -4.15
N ASN A 71 16.19 -11.57 -4.22
CA ASN A 71 14.74 -11.74 -4.31
C ASN A 71 14.02 -11.32 -3.02
N ILE A 72 14.59 -11.60 -1.84
CA ILE A 72 14.03 -11.11 -0.56
C ILE A 72 13.97 -9.59 -0.55
N VAL A 73 15.03 -8.91 -0.97
CA VAL A 73 15.05 -7.44 -1.06
C VAL A 73 14.00 -6.95 -2.05
N LEU A 74 13.96 -7.53 -3.25
CA LEU A 74 13.01 -7.13 -4.30
C LEU A 74 11.55 -7.35 -3.85
N PHE A 75 11.22 -8.54 -3.36
CA PHE A 75 9.84 -8.85 -2.97
C PHE A 75 9.42 -8.10 -1.71
N SER A 76 10.35 -7.80 -0.79
CA SER A 76 10.08 -6.92 0.35
C SER A 76 9.76 -5.51 -0.11
N ALA A 77 10.49 -4.95 -1.09
CA ALA A 77 10.22 -3.62 -1.63
C ALA A 77 8.86 -3.55 -2.34
N ILE A 78 8.53 -4.57 -3.18
CA ILE A 78 7.23 -4.62 -3.86
C ILE A 78 6.09 -4.80 -2.85
N LEU A 79 6.26 -5.67 -1.85
CA LEU A 79 5.28 -5.87 -0.79
C LEU A 79 5.06 -4.58 0.01
N ALA A 80 6.14 -3.87 0.35
CA ALA A 80 6.08 -2.59 1.05
C ALA A 80 5.29 -1.53 0.25
N HIS A 81 5.50 -1.45 -1.08
CA HIS A 81 4.74 -0.58 -1.96
C HIS A 81 3.23 -0.90 -1.90
N TYR A 82 2.82 -2.16 -2.09
CA TYR A 82 1.40 -2.52 -2.02
C TYR A 82 0.79 -2.28 -0.64
N VAL A 83 1.53 -2.54 0.43
CA VAL A 83 1.05 -2.27 1.79
C VAL A 83 0.89 -0.77 2.01
N ALA A 84 1.84 0.04 1.54
CA ALA A 84 1.76 1.50 1.64
C ALA A 84 0.55 2.05 0.87
N ASP A 85 0.35 1.62 -0.39
CA ASP A 85 -0.79 2.03 -1.21
C ASP A 85 -2.13 1.67 -0.56
N GLY A 86 -2.23 0.49 0.08
CA GLY A 86 -3.43 0.12 0.81
C GLY A 86 -3.77 1.06 1.99
N HIS A 87 -2.80 1.84 2.47
CA HIS A 87 -3.01 2.85 3.52
C HIS A 87 -3.34 4.23 2.96
N VAL A 88 -3.21 4.45 1.66
CA VAL A 88 -3.63 5.69 1.00
C VAL A 88 -5.14 5.66 0.78
N PRO A 89 -5.93 6.61 1.31
CA PRO A 89 -7.38 6.62 1.17
C PRO A 89 -7.84 6.49 -0.28
N LEU A 90 -7.23 7.24 -1.17
CA LEU A 90 -7.65 7.33 -2.57
C LEU A 90 -7.38 6.05 -3.38
N HIS A 91 -6.50 5.16 -2.94
CA HIS A 91 -6.33 3.83 -3.54
C HIS A 91 -7.47 2.83 -3.21
N SER A 92 -8.49 3.27 -2.46
CA SER A 92 -9.64 2.45 -2.09
C SER A 92 -10.98 2.96 -2.63
N ALA A 93 -10.95 3.96 -3.53
CA ALA A 93 -12.14 4.64 -4.00
C ALA A 93 -12.17 4.84 -5.51
N ALA A 94 -13.34 4.67 -6.12
CA ALA A 94 -13.57 4.96 -7.53
C ALA A 94 -13.28 6.44 -7.89
N ASN A 95 -13.49 7.35 -6.94
CA ASN A 95 -13.11 8.76 -7.09
C ASN A 95 -11.65 9.02 -6.67
N HIS A 96 -10.74 8.20 -7.17
CA HIS A 96 -9.33 8.15 -6.72
C HIS A 96 -8.51 9.41 -7.00
N ASP A 97 -8.89 10.23 -7.96
CA ASP A 97 -8.20 11.49 -8.30
C ASP A 97 -9.12 12.71 -8.27
N GLY A 98 -10.31 12.58 -7.65
CA GLY A 98 -11.29 13.65 -7.59
C GLY A 98 -12.04 13.89 -8.90
N GLN A 99 -11.92 12.99 -9.87
CA GLN A 99 -12.52 13.11 -11.20
C GLN A 99 -14.06 13.11 -11.18
N LEU A 100 -14.66 12.53 -10.14
CA LEU A 100 -16.11 12.51 -9.96
C LEU A 100 -16.64 13.71 -9.14
N SER A 101 -15.75 14.50 -8.54
CA SER A 101 -16.07 15.64 -7.66
C SER A 101 -15.44 16.96 -8.12
N GLN A 102 -14.92 17.03 -9.35
CA GLN A 102 -14.24 18.22 -9.91
C GLN A 102 -12.99 18.65 -9.12
N GLN A 103 -12.28 17.68 -8.56
CA GLN A 103 -11.09 17.87 -7.73
C GLN A 103 -9.84 17.20 -8.34
N GLN A 104 -9.76 17.12 -9.67
CA GLN A 104 -8.70 16.44 -10.40
C GLN A 104 -7.32 16.78 -9.84
N GLY A 105 -6.47 15.76 -9.69
CA GLY A 105 -5.13 15.89 -9.12
C GLY A 105 -5.07 15.87 -7.59
N VAL A 106 -6.20 15.66 -6.89
CA VAL A 106 -6.21 15.58 -5.42
C VAL A 106 -5.34 14.46 -4.89
N HIS A 107 -5.20 13.38 -5.65
CA HIS A 107 -4.34 12.25 -5.31
C HIS A 107 -2.88 12.71 -5.13
N SER A 108 -2.30 13.30 -6.15
CA SER A 108 -0.94 13.83 -6.08
C SER A 108 -0.79 14.92 -5.03
N ARG A 109 -1.78 15.81 -4.90
CA ARG A 109 -1.74 16.86 -3.87
C ARG A 109 -1.73 16.30 -2.46
N TRP A 110 -2.45 15.19 -2.19
CA TRP A 110 -2.48 14.57 -0.87
C TRP A 110 -1.24 13.70 -0.62
N GLU A 111 -0.94 12.79 -1.52
CA GLU A 111 0.08 11.76 -1.31
C GLU A 111 1.50 12.30 -1.45
N ALA A 112 1.75 13.18 -2.42
CA ALA A 112 3.07 13.71 -2.70
C ALA A 112 3.29 15.12 -2.14
N GLU A 113 2.49 16.10 -2.59
CA GLU A 113 2.78 17.50 -2.27
C GLU A 113 2.52 17.85 -0.82
N LEU A 114 1.41 17.39 -0.24
CA LEU A 114 1.10 17.61 1.18
C LEU A 114 2.15 16.95 2.08
N PHE A 115 2.57 15.72 1.74
CA PHE A 115 3.63 15.00 2.44
C PHE A 115 4.94 15.78 2.41
N GLU A 116 5.44 16.15 1.21
CA GLU A 116 6.72 16.84 1.05
C GLU A 116 6.76 18.18 1.79
N ARG A 117 5.67 18.95 1.73
CA ARG A 117 5.56 20.24 2.41
C ARG A 117 5.55 20.12 3.94
N ASN A 118 5.09 18.99 4.46
CA ASN A 118 4.92 18.80 5.91
C ASN A 118 5.83 17.71 6.50
N ARG A 119 6.70 17.06 5.74
CA ARG A 119 7.53 15.92 6.19
C ARG A 119 8.31 16.17 7.48
N SER A 120 8.80 17.40 7.68
CA SER A 120 9.53 17.79 8.90
C SER A 120 8.63 18.01 10.12
N LYS A 121 7.32 18.14 9.93
CA LYS A 121 6.32 18.36 10.98
C LYS A 121 5.58 17.08 11.36
N LEU A 122 5.67 16.03 10.51
CA LEU A 122 4.98 14.75 10.76
C LEU A 122 5.58 14.04 11.98
N LYS A 123 4.70 13.53 12.84
CA LYS A 123 5.08 12.71 13.99
C LYS A 123 5.16 11.26 13.57
N ILE A 124 6.36 10.80 13.25
CA ILE A 124 6.61 9.41 12.88
C ILE A 124 6.87 8.60 14.15
N ALA A 125 5.84 7.91 14.62
CA ALA A 125 5.85 7.08 15.83
C ALA A 125 4.99 5.82 15.61
N PRO A 126 5.37 4.92 14.69
CA PRO A 126 4.59 3.73 14.40
C PRO A 126 4.51 2.82 15.63
N VAL A 127 3.30 2.34 15.94
CA VAL A 127 3.09 1.37 17.00
C VAL A 127 3.24 -0.03 16.42
N PRO A 128 4.20 -0.83 16.89
CA PRO A 128 4.39 -2.19 16.39
C PRO A 128 3.13 -3.04 16.56
N ILE A 129 2.81 -3.83 15.56
CA ILE A 129 1.73 -4.81 15.57
C ILE A 129 2.29 -6.22 15.43
N ALA A 130 1.51 -7.23 15.79
CA ALA A 130 1.90 -8.62 15.65
C ALA A 130 2.21 -8.98 14.18
N PRO A 131 3.15 -9.93 13.94
CA PRO A 131 3.44 -10.40 12.60
C PRO A 131 2.18 -10.84 11.86
N ILE A 132 2.00 -10.38 10.62
CA ILE A 132 0.81 -10.64 9.82
C ILE A 132 1.00 -11.99 9.11
N THR A 133 0.07 -12.92 9.35
CA THR A 133 0.07 -14.26 8.76
C THR A 133 -1.00 -14.47 7.68
N ASN A 134 -1.98 -13.58 7.61
CA ASN A 134 -3.01 -13.55 6.56
C ASN A 134 -2.97 -12.18 5.86
N PRO A 135 -2.10 -12.01 4.86
CA PRO A 135 -1.87 -10.73 4.19
C PRO A 135 -3.10 -10.22 3.43
N ARG A 136 -3.87 -11.11 2.81
CA ARG A 136 -5.07 -10.74 2.05
C ARG A 136 -6.14 -10.12 2.94
N ASP A 137 -6.52 -10.79 4.01
CA ASP A 137 -7.58 -10.31 4.89
C ASP A 137 -7.16 -9.07 5.66
N PHE A 138 -5.87 -8.96 6.01
CA PHE A 138 -5.31 -7.72 6.54
C PHE A 138 -5.47 -6.57 5.57
N MET A 139 -5.14 -6.76 4.28
CA MET A 139 -5.26 -5.71 3.26
C MET A 139 -6.72 -5.31 3.01
N PHE A 140 -7.66 -6.25 3.00
CA PHE A 140 -9.09 -5.88 2.94
C PHE A 140 -9.50 -5.00 4.12
N THR A 141 -9.07 -5.34 5.33
CA THR A 141 -9.34 -4.51 6.53
C THR A 141 -8.70 -3.13 6.42
N THR A 142 -7.46 -3.07 5.93
CA THR A 142 -6.73 -1.82 5.70
C THR A 142 -7.42 -0.93 4.67
N LEU A 143 -7.87 -1.50 3.55
CA LEU A 143 -8.59 -0.78 2.50
C LEU A 143 -9.95 -0.26 2.97
N LEU A 144 -10.68 -1.02 3.79
CA LEU A 144 -11.91 -0.54 4.42
C LEU A 144 -11.66 0.68 5.31
N ALA A 145 -10.57 0.66 6.10
CA ALA A 145 -10.18 1.81 6.92
C ALA A 145 -9.72 3.01 6.06
N SER A 146 -9.05 2.76 4.93
CA SER A 146 -8.68 3.78 3.95
C SER A 146 -9.90 4.41 3.30
N ASN A 147 -10.87 3.61 2.87
CA ASN A 147 -12.09 4.08 2.24
C ASN A 147 -12.90 5.02 3.15
N ARG A 148 -13.00 4.70 4.45
CA ARG A 148 -13.61 5.62 5.43
C ARG A 148 -12.94 6.99 5.51
N ALA A 149 -11.67 7.08 5.16
CA ALA A 149 -10.92 8.34 5.21
C ALA A 149 -11.01 9.15 3.92
N VAL A 150 -11.59 8.61 2.84
CA VAL A 150 -11.74 9.30 1.55
C VAL A 150 -12.50 10.61 1.69
N ALA A 151 -13.63 10.59 2.40
CA ALA A 151 -14.43 11.79 2.63
C ALA A 151 -13.61 12.92 3.28
N ASN A 152 -12.79 12.60 4.30
CA ASN A 152 -11.93 13.59 4.94
C ASN A 152 -10.94 14.24 3.95
N VAL A 153 -10.36 13.47 3.04
CA VAL A 153 -9.43 14.00 2.03
C VAL A 153 -10.16 14.93 1.07
N LEU A 154 -11.27 14.45 0.48
CA LEU A 154 -12.03 15.21 -0.52
C LEU A 154 -12.67 16.48 0.06
N GLU A 155 -13.27 16.40 1.24
CA GLU A 155 -13.87 17.54 1.93
C GLU A 155 -12.81 18.59 2.32
N SER A 156 -11.63 18.12 2.77
CA SER A 156 -10.52 19.02 3.11
C SER A 156 -9.95 19.74 1.89
N ASP A 157 -9.81 19.02 0.74
CA ASP A 157 -9.38 19.62 -0.52
C ASP A 157 -10.39 20.65 -1.03
N GLN A 158 -11.68 20.28 -1.03
CA GLN A 158 -12.76 21.19 -1.45
C GLN A 158 -12.81 22.45 -0.59
N ALA A 159 -12.72 22.32 0.72
CA ALA A 159 -12.72 23.46 1.65
C ALA A 159 -11.47 24.34 1.46
N ALA A 160 -10.31 23.72 1.24
CA ALA A 160 -9.07 24.44 0.98
C ALA A 160 -9.09 25.19 -0.37
N ALA A 161 -9.73 24.64 -1.39
CA ALA A 161 -9.85 25.26 -2.71
C ALA A 161 -10.90 26.38 -2.78
N GLN A 162 -11.81 26.45 -1.83
CA GLN A 162 -12.93 27.41 -1.87
C GLN A 162 -12.44 28.86 -1.97
N GLY A 163 -12.90 29.56 -3.01
CA GLY A 163 -12.55 30.97 -3.24
C GLY A 163 -11.12 31.21 -3.71
N ARG A 164 -10.41 30.16 -4.13
CA ARG A 164 -9.03 30.23 -4.64
C ARG A 164 -8.99 29.90 -6.11
N GLU A 165 -8.13 30.60 -6.84
CA GLU A 165 -7.85 30.35 -8.26
C GLU A 165 -6.69 29.36 -8.43
N PHE A 166 -5.78 29.27 -7.44
CA PHE A 166 -4.55 28.46 -7.51
C PHE A 166 -4.38 27.59 -6.26
N TYR A 167 -3.66 26.47 -6.44
CA TYR A 167 -3.16 25.63 -5.36
C TYR A 167 -1.84 26.21 -4.80
N ASP A 168 -1.95 27.36 -4.13
CA ASP A 168 -0.85 28.10 -3.52
C ASP A 168 -0.52 27.61 -2.08
N ASP A 169 0.43 28.27 -1.42
CA ASP A 169 0.81 27.92 -0.04
C ASP A 169 -0.36 28.04 0.93
N ALA A 170 -1.23 29.03 0.75
CA ALA A 170 -2.40 29.20 1.60
C ALA A 170 -3.45 28.08 1.38
N TYR A 171 -3.56 27.54 0.15
CA TYR A 171 -4.33 26.33 -0.11
C TYR A 171 -3.74 25.14 0.66
N PHE A 172 -2.43 24.88 0.54
CA PHE A 172 -1.78 23.75 1.19
C PHE A 172 -1.81 23.84 2.72
N ASP A 173 -1.71 25.03 3.29
CA ASP A 173 -1.89 25.25 4.74
C ASP A 173 -3.31 24.90 5.19
N ALA A 174 -4.33 25.32 4.43
CA ALA A 174 -5.72 24.97 4.71
C ALA A 174 -5.98 23.46 4.53
N PHE A 175 -5.45 22.86 3.46
CA PHE A 175 -5.56 21.42 3.19
C PHE A 175 -4.89 20.60 4.30
N ALA A 176 -3.67 20.98 4.71
CA ALA A 176 -2.98 20.37 5.84
C ALA A 176 -3.80 20.41 7.12
N LYS A 177 -4.39 21.56 7.43
CA LYS A 177 -5.24 21.71 8.63
C LYS A 177 -6.39 20.70 8.67
N GLY A 178 -6.97 20.37 7.52
CA GLY A 178 -8.10 19.44 7.42
C GLY A 178 -7.69 17.95 7.43
N THR A 179 -6.57 17.58 6.81
CA THR A 179 -6.28 16.17 6.53
C THR A 179 -4.89 15.68 6.97
N LEU A 180 -3.99 16.56 7.45
CA LEU A 180 -2.66 16.13 7.91
C LEU A 180 -2.70 15.08 9.02
N PRO A 181 -3.62 15.13 10.00
CA PRO A 181 -3.75 14.06 11.00
C PRO A 181 -4.12 12.70 10.38
N THR A 182 -4.88 12.69 9.30
CA THR A 182 -5.20 11.47 8.55
C THR A 182 -3.95 10.94 7.85
N LEU A 183 -3.19 11.80 7.16
CA LEU A 183 -1.92 11.43 6.52
C LEU A 183 -0.93 10.85 7.55
N GLU A 184 -0.73 11.53 8.67
CA GLU A 184 0.18 11.10 9.74
C GLU A 184 -0.21 9.73 10.31
N ARG A 185 -1.49 9.54 10.61
CA ARG A 185 -2.00 8.26 11.11
C ARG A 185 -1.79 7.14 10.10
N ARG A 186 -2.22 7.33 8.83
CA ARG A 186 -2.10 6.30 7.78
C ARG A 186 -0.65 5.95 7.50
N LEU A 187 0.26 6.93 7.54
CA LEU A 187 1.70 6.70 7.37
C LEU A 187 2.27 5.85 8.52
N ASN A 188 1.95 6.15 9.77
CA ASN A 188 2.40 5.36 10.91
C ASN A 188 1.86 3.93 10.89
N GLU A 189 0.58 3.74 10.54
CA GLU A 189 -0.04 2.43 10.36
C GLU A 189 0.64 1.64 9.23
N SER A 190 0.97 2.30 8.11
CA SER A 190 1.68 1.71 6.98
C SER A 190 3.07 1.19 7.37
N ILE A 191 3.86 2.00 8.07
CA ILE A 191 5.21 1.61 8.53
C ILE A 191 5.13 0.36 9.41
N ALA A 192 4.21 0.34 10.37
CA ALA A 192 4.00 -0.81 11.24
C ALA A 192 3.56 -2.06 10.46
N ALA A 193 2.64 -1.89 9.50
CA ALA A 193 2.12 -2.97 8.68
C ALA A 193 3.19 -3.57 7.75
N VAL A 194 4.03 -2.75 7.11
CA VAL A 194 5.16 -3.22 6.29
C VAL A 194 6.10 -4.09 7.12
N ALA A 195 6.51 -3.62 8.29
CA ALA A 195 7.36 -4.40 9.19
C ALA A 195 6.70 -5.73 9.59
N ALA A 196 5.42 -5.70 9.95
CA ALA A 196 4.68 -6.88 10.37
C ALA A 196 4.45 -7.89 9.24
N MET A 197 4.25 -7.43 8.00
CA MET A 197 4.14 -8.28 6.80
C MET A 197 5.45 -9.03 6.51
N ILE A 198 6.56 -8.31 6.49
CA ILE A 198 7.89 -8.91 6.24
C ILE A 198 8.24 -9.89 7.36
N THR A 199 8.00 -9.51 8.61
CA THR A 199 8.24 -10.36 9.77
C THR A 199 7.37 -11.61 9.73
N GLY A 200 6.08 -11.49 9.38
CA GLY A 200 5.16 -12.62 9.23
C GLY A 200 5.63 -13.63 8.17
N ALA A 201 6.06 -13.14 7.01
CA ALA A 201 6.60 -13.99 5.95
C ALA A 201 7.89 -14.72 6.39
N TRP A 202 8.78 -14.02 7.10
CA TRP A 202 10.01 -14.59 7.66
C TRP A 202 9.73 -15.66 8.74
N GLU A 203 8.80 -15.38 9.66
CA GLU A 203 8.41 -16.33 10.71
C GLU A 203 7.78 -17.59 10.13
N GLN A 204 6.84 -17.45 9.19
CA GLN A 204 6.21 -18.58 8.53
C GLN A 204 7.18 -19.41 7.68
N ALA A 205 8.28 -18.82 7.22
CA ALA A 205 9.37 -19.54 6.54
C ALA A 205 10.30 -20.29 7.52
N GLY A 206 10.05 -20.21 8.84
CA GLY A 206 10.82 -20.87 9.88
C GLY A 206 12.05 -20.09 10.33
N LYS A 207 11.98 -18.76 10.28
CA LYS A 207 12.96 -17.80 10.81
C LYS A 207 14.41 -18.09 10.37
N PRO A 208 14.69 -18.09 9.05
CA PRO A 208 16.05 -18.31 8.58
C PRO A 208 16.99 -17.21 9.04
N ASP A 209 18.25 -17.57 9.29
CA ASP A 209 19.30 -16.58 9.54
C ASP A 209 19.50 -15.73 8.28
N ILE A 210 19.46 -14.42 8.44
CA ILE A 210 19.72 -13.47 7.36
C ILE A 210 21.14 -12.97 7.52
N PRO A 211 22.06 -13.21 6.54
CA PRO A 211 23.41 -12.70 6.62
C PRO A 211 23.42 -11.17 6.75
N THR A 212 24.02 -10.65 7.81
CA THR A 212 24.15 -9.22 8.05
C THR A 212 25.15 -8.55 7.13
N GLU A 213 26.11 -9.29 6.64
CA GLU A 213 27.05 -8.88 5.60
C GLU A 213 26.57 -9.47 4.25
N LEU A 214 25.83 -8.69 3.52
CA LEU A 214 25.72 -8.93 2.07
C LEU A 214 27.13 -8.76 1.52
N ALA A 215 27.76 -9.88 1.16
CA ALA A 215 29.04 -9.83 0.44
C ALA A 215 28.80 -9.02 -0.84
N ARG A 216 29.04 -7.71 -0.77
CA ARG A 216 29.07 -6.81 -1.92
C ARG A 216 30.30 -7.10 -2.77
N THR A 217 30.43 -8.34 -3.20
CA THR A 217 31.40 -8.67 -4.23
C THR A 217 30.81 -8.19 -5.54
N PRO A 218 31.36 -7.13 -6.16
CA PRO A 218 30.88 -6.68 -7.46
C PRO A 218 30.91 -7.88 -8.42
N ARG A 219 29.80 -8.21 -9.05
CA ARG A 219 29.77 -9.23 -10.09
C ARG A 219 30.81 -8.86 -11.13
N ARG A 220 31.83 -9.70 -11.29
CA ARG A 220 32.77 -9.57 -12.41
C ARG A 220 32.00 -9.88 -13.68
N ILE A 221 31.59 -8.83 -14.40
CA ILE A 221 30.98 -8.98 -15.72
C ILE A 221 32.09 -9.44 -16.67
N ARG A 222 32.00 -10.69 -17.17
CA ARG A 222 32.85 -11.13 -18.26
C ARG A 222 32.59 -10.24 -19.47
N ARG A 223 33.62 -9.62 -20.01
CA ARG A 223 33.53 -8.98 -21.33
C ARG A 223 33.21 -10.05 -22.34
N PRO A 224 32.23 -9.88 -23.25
CA PRO A 224 32.09 -10.77 -24.40
C PRO A 224 33.38 -10.68 -25.22
N ASN A 225 33.88 -11.85 -25.67
CA ASN A 225 35.00 -11.94 -26.59
C ASN A 225 34.60 -11.38 -27.96
#